data_f514e0fe4f39a656e6f0aabb3640debd
#
_entry.id   f514e0fe4f39a656e6f0aabb3640debd
#
_cell.length_a   1.000
_cell.length_b   1.000
_cell.length_c   1.000
_cell.angle_alpha   90.00
_cell.angle_beta   90.00
_cell.angle_gamma   90.00
#
_symmetry.space_group_name_H-M   'P 1'
#
loop_
_entity.id
_entity.type
_entity.pdbx_description
1 polymer ?
#
loop_
_entity_poly.entity_id
_entity_poly.type
_entity_poly.pdbx_seq_one_letter_code
_entity_poly.pdbx_strand_id
1 'polypeptide(L)'
;MEINFGQEVAPPQLHQIVCKLEFISSFFHVIIYYICRVVKYVKSDKNILIAFILNLAFSIFEFFGGLFTNSVAILSDAIHDIGDAMSIGLSYFLEKKSKKKPDNKYTYGYIRYSIIGSVITTVILILGSIFVIYNAICRILDPRVINYDGMIIFGIVGVIVNFGAAYFTREGNSLNQRAVNLHMIEDILGWIIVLIGAIIMKFTDIKLIDPILSILVALFILKNSFRNLKTVMDLFLEKTPNDISIDELKKHICEIKGVVDVHHIHVWSIDGFNNYCTMHVVSDEKNKIIKDKIRDELKKHGISHVTIEIEGINEKCYDEKCKIDANHVKIHHHHH
;
A
#
# COMPACT_ATOMS: atom_id res chain seq x y z
N MET A 1 47.05 -49.58 29.74
CA MET A 1 46.59 -49.41 28.38
C MET A 1 45.52 -48.30 28.46
N GLU A 2 45.99 -47.06 28.48
CA GLU A 2 45.15 -45.86 28.58
C GLU A 2 44.65 -45.47 27.17
N ILE A 3 43.36 -45.49 26.97
CA ILE A 3 42.73 -45.06 25.71
C ILE A 3 42.51 -43.55 25.83
N ASN A 4 43.39 -42.80 25.15
CA ASN A 4 43.30 -41.35 25.05
C ASN A 4 42.19 -41.00 24.05
N PHE A 5 41.02 -40.54 24.54
CA PHE A 5 39.96 -39.95 23.70
C PHE A 5 40.44 -38.58 23.27
N GLY A 6 40.96 -38.49 22.05
CA GLY A 6 41.24 -37.21 21.41
C GLY A 6 39.97 -36.34 21.33
N GLN A 7 40.03 -35.16 21.91
CA GLN A 7 39.02 -34.13 21.69
C GLN A 7 39.04 -33.76 20.19
N GLU A 8 38.05 -34.21 19.45
CA GLU A 8 37.77 -33.66 18.11
C GLU A 8 37.38 -32.19 18.30
N VAL A 9 38.30 -31.32 17.97
CA VAL A 9 38.03 -29.87 17.87
C VAL A 9 37.13 -29.71 16.66
N ALA A 10 35.86 -29.34 16.91
CA ALA A 10 34.90 -29.06 15.86
C ALA A 10 35.48 -28.06 14.85
N PRO A 11 35.30 -28.27 13.54
CA PRO A 11 35.87 -27.40 12.52
C PRO A 11 35.41 -25.94 12.72
N PRO A 12 36.30 -24.94 12.51
CA PRO A 12 36.04 -23.54 12.81
C PRO A 12 34.75 -22.98 12.10
N GLN A 13 34.32 -23.62 11.04
CA GLN A 13 33.07 -23.33 10.36
C GLN A 13 31.84 -23.67 11.21
N LEU A 14 31.86 -24.74 11.99
CA LEU A 14 30.74 -25.14 12.85
C LEU A 14 30.56 -24.15 14.01
N HIS A 15 31.66 -23.64 14.58
CA HIS A 15 31.62 -22.62 15.63
C HIS A 15 31.04 -21.29 15.13
N GLN A 16 31.36 -20.87 13.89
CA GLN A 16 30.78 -19.68 13.29
C GLN A 16 29.28 -19.84 13.01
N ILE A 17 28.84 -21.03 12.59
CA ILE A 17 27.41 -21.33 12.36
C ILE A 17 26.63 -21.30 13.69
N VAL A 18 27.18 -21.91 14.74
CA VAL A 18 26.57 -21.93 16.08
C VAL A 18 26.46 -20.51 16.66
N CYS A 19 27.50 -19.69 16.61
CA CYS A 19 27.46 -18.30 17.06
C CYS A 19 26.44 -17.46 16.24
N LYS A 20 26.32 -17.70 14.92
CA LYS A 20 25.30 -17.04 14.08
C LYS A 20 23.89 -17.48 14.44
N LEU A 21 23.66 -18.76 14.72
CA LEU A 21 22.39 -19.30 15.17
C LEU A 21 22.01 -18.78 16.56
N GLU A 22 22.94 -18.62 17.46
CA GLU A 22 22.71 -18.03 18.80
C GLU A 22 22.37 -16.55 18.71
N PHE A 23 23.01 -15.78 17.83
CA PHE A 23 22.69 -14.39 17.60
C PHE A 23 21.27 -14.25 17.01
N ILE A 24 20.92 -15.08 16.02
CA ILE A 24 19.58 -15.14 15.41
C ILE A 24 18.54 -15.54 16.46
N SER A 25 18.82 -16.58 17.26
CA SER A 25 17.94 -17.03 18.34
C SER A 25 17.74 -15.96 19.40
N SER A 26 18.80 -15.25 19.80
CA SER A 26 18.72 -14.16 20.77
C SER A 26 17.91 -12.98 20.26
N PHE A 27 18.10 -12.60 18.98
CA PHE A 27 17.34 -11.56 18.33
C PHE A 27 15.84 -11.92 18.25
N PHE A 28 15.51 -13.16 17.86
CA PHE A 28 14.12 -13.65 17.86
C PHE A 28 13.53 -13.74 19.27
N HIS A 29 14.28 -14.14 20.27
CA HIS A 29 13.81 -14.16 21.67
C HIS A 29 13.43 -12.76 22.16
N VAL A 30 14.24 -11.76 21.82
CA VAL A 30 13.96 -10.36 22.17
C VAL A 30 12.73 -9.88 21.43
N ILE A 31 12.62 -10.13 20.12
CA ILE A 31 11.44 -9.75 19.34
C ILE A 31 10.17 -10.45 19.87
N ILE A 32 10.20 -11.78 20.04
CA ILE A 32 9.07 -12.56 20.55
C ILE A 32 8.68 -12.11 21.98
N TYR A 33 9.65 -11.82 22.84
CA TYR A 33 9.40 -11.30 24.19
C TYR A 33 8.67 -9.95 24.14
N TYR A 34 9.14 -9.01 23.31
CA TYR A 34 8.45 -7.73 23.13
C TYR A 34 7.08 -7.90 22.50
N ILE A 35 6.92 -8.79 21.51
CA ILE A 35 5.64 -9.13 20.90
C ILE A 35 4.67 -9.66 21.95
N CYS A 36 5.04 -10.69 22.71
CA CYS A 36 4.20 -11.29 23.75
C CYS A 36 3.81 -10.29 24.83
N ARG A 37 4.71 -9.37 25.18
CA ARG A 37 4.44 -8.31 26.16
C ARG A 37 3.48 -7.26 25.63
N VAL A 38 3.56 -6.90 24.35
CA VAL A 38 2.73 -5.89 23.70
C VAL A 38 1.35 -6.47 23.36
N VAL A 39 1.27 -7.70 22.85
CA VAL A 39 0.01 -8.40 22.49
C VAL A 39 -0.91 -8.58 23.71
N LYS A 40 -0.36 -8.77 24.90
CA LYS A 40 -1.15 -8.98 26.14
C LYS A 40 -1.95 -7.74 26.58
N TYR A 41 -1.72 -6.57 26.00
CA TYR A 41 -2.28 -5.28 26.44
C TYR A 41 -3.07 -4.50 25.36
N VAL A 42 -3.42 -5.09 24.20
CA VAL A 42 -3.76 -4.27 23.03
C VAL A 42 -5.18 -4.47 22.50
N LYS A 43 -5.95 -3.38 22.45
CA LYS A 43 -7.20 -3.20 21.68
C LYS A 43 -6.88 -2.94 20.19
N SER A 44 -7.85 -3.24 19.31
CA SER A 44 -7.79 -3.28 17.82
C SER A 44 -6.88 -2.26 17.11
N ASP A 45 -6.83 -1.01 17.55
CA ASP A 45 -6.05 0.05 16.88
C ASP A 45 -4.52 -0.10 17.05
N LYS A 46 -4.09 -0.87 18.04
CA LYS A 46 -2.67 -1.11 18.30
C LYS A 46 -2.11 -2.33 17.57
N ASN A 47 -2.96 -3.21 17.04
CA ASN A 47 -2.52 -4.36 16.24
C ASN A 47 -1.81 -3.91 14.96
N ILE A 48 -2.25 -2.79 14.36
CA ILE A 48 -1.61 -2.18 13.19
C ILE A 48 -0.21 -1.66 13.54
N LEU A 49 -0.05 -1.01 14.70
CA LEU A 49 1.26 -0.53 15.14
C LEU A 49 2.23 -1.68 15.43
N ILE A 50 1.73 -2.78 15.98
CA ILE A 50 2.54 -4.00 16.24
C ILE A 50 2.95 -4.62 14.91
N ALA A 51 2.02 -4.79 13.97
CA ALA A 51 2.32 -5.28 12.63
C ALA A 51 3.39 -4.40 11.95
N PHE A 52 3.28 -3.08 12.06
CA PHE A 52 4.28 -2.14 11.56
C PHE A 52 5.67 -2.37 12.17
N ILE A 53 5.76 -2.43 13.51
CA ILE A 53 7.05 -2.60 14.20
C ILE A 53 7.66 -3.96 13.84
N LEU A 54 6.85 -4.99 13.74
CA LEU A 54 7.30 -6.34 13.38
C LEU A 54 7.80 -6.40 11.95
N ASN A 55 7.03 -5.88 11.02
CA ASN A 55 7.42 -5.85 9.61
C ASN A 55 8.69 -5.01 9.42
N LEU A 56 8.78 -3.83 10.04
CA LEU A 56 9.98 -2.99 9.98
C LEU A 56 11.21 -3.69 10.58
N ALA A 57 11.06 -4.34 11.73
CA ALA A 57 12.18 -5.06 12.36
C ALA A 57 12.63 -6.24 11.49
N PHE A 58 11.68 -6.95 10.88
CA PHE A 58 11.96 -8.05 9.99
C PHE A 58 12.61 -7.56 8.69
N SER A 59 12.11 -6.51 8.06
CA SER A 59 12.72 -5.89 6.87
C SER A 59 14.17 -5.46 7.09
N ILE A 60 14.48 -4.89 8.27
CA ILE A 60 15.86 -4.54 8.65
C ILE A 60 16.72 -5.81 8.75
N PHE A 61 16.18 -6.87 9.36
CA PHE A 61 16.88 -8.15 9.47
C PHE A 61 17.15 -8.76 8.08
N GLU A 62 16.19 -8.73 7.17
CA GLU A 62 16.33 -9.17 5.78
C GLU A 62 17.35 -8.35 5.01
N PHE A 63 17.35 -7.04 5.19
CA PHE A 63 18.34 -6.17 4.55
C PHE A 63 19.78 -6.59 4.88
N PHE A 64 20.06 -6.83 6.16
CA PHE A 64 21.36 -7.35 6.58
C PHE A 64 21.57 -8.79 6.07
N GLY A 65 20.52 -9.62 6.05
CA GLY A 65 20.57 -10.97 5.50
C GLY A 65 20.96 -10.99 4.03
N GLY A 66 20.38 -10.13 3.21
CA GLY A 66 20.72 -9.96 1.80
C GLY A 66 22.17 -9.52 1.59
N LEU A 67 22.68 -8.60 2.43
CA LEU A 67 24.08 -8.18 2.41
C LEU A 67 25.03 -9.31 2.81
N PHE A 68 24.72 -10.06 3.88
CA PHE A 68 25.56 -11.16 4.37
C PHE A 68 25.59 -12.37 3.45
N THR A 69 24.46 -12.70 2.83
CA THR A 69 24.34 -13.80 1.87
C THR A 69 24.80 -13.42 0.48
N ASN A 70 24.93 -12.11 0.22
CA ASN A 70 25.19 -11.54 -1.10
C ASN A 70 24.09 -11.90 -2.12
N SER A 71 22.85 -12.11 -1.63
CA SER A 71 21.67 -12.41 -2.44
C SER A 71 20.92 -11.14 -2.80
N VAL A 72 20.68 -10.95 -4.11
CA VAL A 72 19.88 -9.83 -4.62
C VAL A 72 18.40 -10.12 -4.39
N ALA A 73 17.98 -11.40 -4.37
CA ALA A 73 16.60 -11.78 -4.11
C ALA A 73 16.17 -11.39 -2.68
N ILE A 74 16.97 -11.71 -1.66
CA ILE A 74 16.69 -11.33 -0.26
C ILE A 74 16.74 -9.81 -0.11
N LEU A 75 17.68 -9.12 -0.76
CA LEU A 75 17.78 -7.67 -0.71
C LEU A 75 16.56 -6.99 -1.40
N SER A 76 16.05 -7.60 -2.48
CA SER A 76 14.85 -7.14 -3.18
C SER A 76 13.63 -7.19 -2.27
N ASP A 77 13.47 -8.32 -1.58
CA ASP A 77 12.37 -8.54 -0.64
C ASP A 77 12.44 -7.55 0.53
N ALA A 78 13.61 -7.38 1.13
CA ALA A 78 13.83 -6.38 2.18
C ALA A 78 13.46 -4.94 1.76
N ILE A 79 13.75 -4.54 0.53
CA ILE A 79 13.37 -3.21 0.02
C ILE A 79 11.85 -3.10 -0.14
N HIS A 80 11.19 -4.17 -0.58
CA HIS A 80 9.74 -4.26 -0.65
C HIS A 80 9.11 -4.10 0.73
N ASP A 81 9.55 -4.91 1.69
CA ASP A 81 9.04 -4.93 3.06
C ASP A 81 9.29 -3.62 3.82
N ILE A 82 10.42 -2.95 3.58
CA ILE A 82 10.66 -1.59 4.07
C ILE A 82 9.61 -0.61 3.49
N GLY A 83 9.30 -0.74 2.20
CA GLY A 83 8.27 0.06 1.55
C GLY A 83 6.90 -0.15 2.19
N ASP A 84 6.55 -1.39 2.51
CA ASP A 84 5.28 -1.74 3.15
C ASP A 84 5.23 -1.29 4.61
N ALA A 85 6.30 -1.48 5.37
CA ALA A 85 6.42 -0.92 6.71
C ALA A 85 6.26 0.61 6.70
N MET A 86 6.89 1.31 5.75
CA MET A 86 6.72 2.75 5.60
C MET A 86 5.27 3.12 5.24
N SER A 87 4.60 2.34 4.39
CA SER A 87 3.17 2.52 4.07
C SER A 87 2.31 2.45 5.32
N ILE A 88 2.48 1.39 6.10
CA ILE A 88 1.71 1.16 7.33
C ILE A 88 1.98 2.28 8.34
N GLY A 89 3.26 2.64 8.55
CA GLY A 89 3.66 3.70 9.47
C GLY A 89 3.15 5.08 9.04
N LEU A 90 3.31 5.43 7.78
CA LEU A 90 2.86 6.70 7.22
C LEU A 90 1.34 6.79 7.21
N SER A 91 0.65 5.69 6.86
CA SER A 91 -0.81 5.59 6.94
C SER A 91 -1.31 5.83 8.36
N TYR A 92 -0.65 5.31 9.38
CA TYR A 92 -1.01 5.56 10.77
C TYR A 92 -0.91 7.05 11.14
N PHE A 93 0.19 7.71 10.80
CA PHE A 93 0.38 9.15 11.10
C PHE A 93 -0.55 10.04 10.27
N LEU A 94 -0.69 9.77 8.98
CA LEU A 94 -1.51 10.55 8.08
C LEU A 94 -2.99 10.29 8.27
N GLU A 95 -3.40 9.07 8.65
CA GLU A 95 -4.77 8.75 9.03
C GLU A 95 -5.18 9.51 10.30
N LYS A 96 -4.30 9.63 11.30
CA LYS A 96 -4.58 10.47 12.47
C LYS A 96 -4.79 11.93 12.05
N LYS A 97 -4.03 12.43 11.08
CA LYS A 97 -4.18 13.79 10.55
C LYS A 97 -5.41 13.91 9.65
N SER A 98 -5.73 12.89 8.85
CA SER A 98 -6.90 12.88 7.97
C SER A 98 -8.23 12.94 8.73
N LYS A 99 -8.27 12.42 9.96
CA LYS A 99 -9.45 12.47 10.86
C LYS A 99 -9.69 13.85 11.48
N LYS A 100 -8.80 14.83 11.25
CA LYS A 100 -9.02 16.19 11.72
C LYS A 100 -10.21 16.81 11.00
N LYS A 101 -11.11 17.42 11.79
CA LYS A 101 -12.33 18.07 11.26
C LYS A 101 -11.97 19.20 10.30
N PRO A 102 -12.87 19.50 9.35
CA PRO A 102 -12.76 20.69 8.50
C PRO A 102 -12.54 21.96 9.31
N ASP A 103 -11.74 22.87 8.77
CA ASP A 103 -11.51 24.21 9.31
C ASP A 103 -11.50 25.25 8.17
N ASN A 104 -11.30 26.52 8.50
CA ASN A 104 -11.32 27.61 7.51
C ASN A 104 -10.22 27.51 6.43
N LYS A 105 -9.15 26.70 6.67
CA LYS A 105 -8.07 26.49 5.69
C LYS A 105 -8.35 25.28 4.81
N TYR A 106 -8.97 24.24 5.38
CA TYR A 106 -9.29 22.97 4.70
C TYR A 106 -10.78 22.68 4.89
N THR A 107 -11.62 23.27 4.05
CA THR A 107 -13.08 23.22 4.18
C THR A 107 -13.67 21.83 3.96
N TYR A 108 -13.01 20.97 3.17
CA TYR A 108 -13.34 19.56 3.02
C TYR A 108 -12.64 18.66 4.05
N GLY A 109 -11.89 19.27 5.01
CA GLY A 109 -11.11 18.53 5.99
C GLY A 109 -9.74 18.07 5.45
N TYR A 110 -9.14 17.15 6.17
CA TYR A 110 -7.76 16.71 5.96
C TYR A 110 -7.66 15.33 5.31
N ILE A 111 -8.75 14.78 4.79
CA ILE A 111 -8.85 13.39 4.29
C ILE A 111 -7.79 13.09 3.23
N ARG A 112 -7.47 14.03 2.32
CA ARG A 112 -6.44 13.87 1.28
C ARG A 112 -5.03 13.62 1.80
N TYR A 113 -4.77 13.81 3.10
CA TYR A 113 -3.47 13.43 3.68
C TYR A 113 -3.21 11.92 3.63
N SER A 114 -4.25 11.09 3.65
CA SER A 114 -4.11 9.63 3.46
C SER A 114 -3.57 9.28 2.06
N ILE A 115 -4.00 10.04 1.04
CA ILE A 115 -3.57 9.85 -0.35
C ILE A 115 -2.09 10.20 -0.53
N ILE A 116 -1.61 11.27 0.12
CA ILE A 116 -0.19 11.67 0.09
C ILE A 116 0.71 10.52 0.57
N GLY A 117 0.29 9.81 1.62
CA GLY A 117 1.00 8.61 2.09
C GLY A 117 1.16 7.57 1.00
N SER A 118 0.07 7.25 0.31
CA SER A 118 0.09 6.27 -0.79
C SER A 118 1.00 6.70 -1.94
N VAL A 119 1.07 8.01 -2.28
CA VAL A 119 2.02 8.51 -3.29
C VAL A 119 3.45 8.27 -2.86
N ILE A 120 3.81 8.70 -1.64
CA ILE A 120 5.19 8.60 -1.14
C ILE A 120 5.65 7.15 -1.14
N THR A 121 4.83 6.25 -0.62
CA THR A 121 5.15 4.81 -0.59
C THR A 121 5.31 4.24 -2.00
N THR A 122 4.38 4.56 -2.90
CA THR A 122 4.43 4.07 -4.28
C THR A 122 5.70 4.55 -4.99
N VAL A 123 6.12 5.80 -4.78
CA VAL A 123 7.37 6.33 -5.34
C VAL A 123 8.59 5.58 -4.77
N ILE A 124 8.61 5.29 -3.47
CA ILE A 124 9.70 4.53 -2.85
C ILE A 124 9.78 3.12 -3.45
N LEU A 125 8.64 2.43 -3.63
CA LEU A 125 8.60 1.10 -4.24
C LEU A 125 9.07 1.11 -5.71
N ILE A 126 8.69 2.12 -6.49
CA ILE A 126 9.16 2.28 -7.87
C ILE A 126 10.68 2.46 -7.91
N LEU A 127 11.22 3.38 -7.10
CA LEU A 127 12.66 3.64 -7.06
C LEU A 127 13.43 2.42 -6.56
N GLY A 128 12.94 1.74 -5.53
CA GLY A 128 13.50 0.50 -5.00
C GLY A 128 13.52 -0.61 -6.04
N SER A 129 12.41 -0.83 -6.77
CA SER A 129 12.32 -1.84 -7.82
C SER A 129 13.30 -1.57 -8.98
N ILE A 130 13.43 -0.31 -9.40
CA ILE A 130 14.41 0.08 -10.45
C ILE A 130 15.83 -0.20 -9.96
N PHE A 131 16.15 0.14 -8.70
CA PHE A 131 17.45 -0.11 -8.11
C PHE A 131 17.77 -1.62 -8.05
N VAL A 132 16.80 -2.45 -7.67
CA VAL A 132 16.94 -3.91 -7.65
C VAL A 132 17.19 -4.46 -9.05
N ILE A 133 16.42 -4.04 -10.05
CA ILE A 133 16.61 -4.48 -11.45
C ILE A 133 18.01 -4.11 -11.94
N TYR A 134 18.47 -2.89 -11.65
CA TYR A 134 19.81 -2.46 -12.02
C TYR A 134 20.89 -3.36 -11.38
N ASN A 135 20.80 -3.63 -10.07
CA ASN A 135 21.75 -4.49 -9.37
C ASN A 135 21.69 -5.95 -9.87
N ALA A 136 20.50 -6.47 -10.16
CA ALA A 136 20.35 -7.81 -10.70
C ALA A 136 20.98 -7.95 -12.12
N ILE A 137 20.83 -6.95 -12.98
CA ILE A 137 21.50 -6.91 -14.29
C ILE A 137 23.01 -6.88 -14.11
N CYS A 138 23.55 -6.01 -13.24
CA CYS A 138 24.97 -5.98 -12.93
C CYS A 138 25.48 -7.35 -12.41
N ARG A 139 24.67 -8.05 -11.63
CA ARG A 139 24.98 -9.37 -11.08
C ARG A 139 24.98 -10.47 -12.16
N ILE A 140 24.17 -10.35 -13.19
CA ILE A 140 24.18 -11.26 -14.35
C ILE A 140 25.46 -11.08 -15.14
N LEU A 141 25.94 -9.83 -15.29
CA LEU A 141 27.17 -9.50 -16.03
C LEU A 141 28.44 -9.83 -15.25
N ASP A 142 28.43 -9.70 -13.93
CA ASP A 142 29.53 -10.02 -13.02
C ASP A 142 29.03 -10.91 -11.87
N PRO A 143 28.91 -12.25 -12.09
CA PRO A 143 28.40 -13.17 -11.08
C PRO A 143 29.32 -13.25 -9.87
N ARG A 144 28.80 -12.95 -8.69
CA ARG A 144 29.53 -13.04 -7.43
C ARG A 144 29.19 -14.34 -6.68
N VAL A 145 30.03 -14.68 -5.73
CA VAL A 145 29.80 -15.84 -4.87
C VAL A 145 28.63 -15.53 -3.94
N ILE A 146 27.64 -16.41 -3.93
CA ILE A 146 26.44 -16.35 -3.08
C ILE A 146 26.61 -17.38 -1.97
N ASN A 147 26.20 -17.00 -0.76
CA ASN A 147 26.16 -17.92 0.36
C ASN A 147 24.82 -18.65 0.38
N TYR A 148 24.73 -19.78 -0.33
CA TYR A 148 23.49 -20.57 -0.43
C TYR A 148 23.00 -21.10 0.91
N ASP A 149 23.91 -21.50 1.82
CA ASP A 149 23.52 -21.95 3.17
C ASP A 149 22.89 -20.81 3.98
N GLY A 150 23.47 -19.63 3.88
CA GLY A 150 22.90 -18.42 4.46
C GLY A 150 21.51 -18.13 3.88
N MET A 151 21.35 -18.16 2.56
CA MET A 151 20.03 -17.94 1.90
C MET A 151 18.98 -18.95 2.37
N ILE A 152 19.34 -20.23 2.51
CA ILE A 152 18.41 -21.27 2.99
C ILE A 152 17.97 -20.96 4.42
N ILE A 153 18.91 -20.58 5.29
CA ILE A 153 18.60 -20.25 6.69
C ILE A 153 17.66 -19.03 6.74
N PHE A 154 17.98 -17.95 6.01
CA PHE A 154 17.13 -16.77 5.93
C PHE A 154 15.77 -17.09 5.33
N GLY A 155 15.68 -17.92 4.29
CA GLY A 155 14.43 -18.38 3.69
C GLY A 155 13.54 -19.14 4.67
N ILE A 156 14.11 -20.07 5.46
CA ILE A 156 13.37 -20.79 6.50
C ILE A 156 12.83 -19.81 7.55
N VAL A 157 13.68 -18.90 8.01
CA VAL A 157 13.32 -17.89 9.01
C VAL A 157 12.20 -16.98 8.46
N GLY A 158 12.32 -16.52 7.21
CA GLY A 158 11.32 -15.70 6.54
C GLY A 158 9.96 -16.39 6.48
N VAL A 159 9.91 -17.64 6.05
CA VAL A 159 8.67 -18.44 6.04
C VAL A 159 8.07 -18.56 7.45
N ILE A 160 8.87 -18.86 8.47
CA ILE A 160 8.38 -19.03 9.84
C ILE A 160 7.82 -17.72 10.42
N VAL A 161 8.51 -16.61 10.22
CA VAL A 161 8.10 -15.30 10.75
C VAL A 161 6.81 -14.83 10.09
N ASN A 162 6.75 -14.87 8.76
CA ASN A 162 5.56 -14.45 8.02
C ASN A 162 4.38 -15.40 8.24
N PHE A 163 4.62 -16.70 8.41
CA PHE A 163 3.58 -17.65 8.82
C PHE A 163 3.05 -17.32 10.22
N GLY A 164 3.92 -17.00 11.17
CA GLY A 164 3.51 -16.55 12.50
C GLY A 164 2.66 -15.28 12.42
N ALA A 165 3.07 -14.27 11.66
CA ALA A 165 2.33 -13.03 11.46
C ALA A 165 0.95 -13.28 10.82
N ALA A 166 0.87 -14.11 9.77
CA ALA A 166 -0.37 -14.52 9.12
C ALA A 166 -1.32 -15.25 10.09
N TYR A 167 -0.78 -16.15 10.91
CA TYR A 167 -1.55 -16.88 11.90
C TYR A 167 -2.18 -15.96 12.96
N PHE A 168 -1.45 -14.97 13.46
CA PHE A 168 -1.95 -14.02 14.45
C PHE A 168 -2.95 -12.99 13.87
N THR A 169 -2.87 -12.70 12.57
CA THR A 169 -3.76 -11.73 11.90
C THR A 169 -5.03 -12.36 11.32
N ARG A 170 -5.14 -13.71 11.24
CA ARG A 170 -6.23 -14.43 10.56
C ARG A 170 -7.62 -14.22 11.20
N GLU A 171 -7.71 -13.97 12.50
CA GLU A 171 -8.97 -13.88 13.24
C GLU A 171 -9.59 -12.47 13.28
N GLY A 172 -9.05 -11.54 12.50
CA GLY A 172 -9.53 -10.17 12.47
C GLY A 172 -10.82 -9.98 11.69
N ASN A 173 -11.82 -9.35 12.32
CA ASN A 173 -13.12 -9.07 11.71
C ASN A 173 -13.17 -7.82 10.83
N SER A 174 -12.09 -7.03 10.75
CA SER A 174 -12.04 -5.81 9.94
C SER A 174 -11.46 -6.05 8.54
N LEU A 175 -11.89 -5.24 7.56
CA LEU A 175 -11.33 -5.28 6.18
C LEU A 175 -9.81 -5.06 6.19
N ASN A 176 -9.31 -4.18 7.05
CA ASN A 176 -7.88 -3.93 7.21
C ASN A 176 -7.11 -5.17 7.70
N GLN A 177 -7.65 -5.91 8.67
CA GLN A 177 -7.00 -7.14 9.15
C GLN A 177 -6.96 -8.22 8.08
N ARG A 178 -8.01 -8.33 7.25
CA ARG A 178 -8.02 -9.25 6.09
C ARG A 178 -6.97 -8.86 5.06
N ALA A 179 -6.83 -7.57 4.77
CA ALA A 179 -5.82 -7.07 3.85
C ALA A 179 -4.39 -7.37 4.35
N VAL A 180 -4.11 -7.11 5.64
CA VAL A 180 -2.83 -7.46 6.26
C VAL A 180 -2.58 -8.96 6.23
N ASN A 181 -3.59 -9.80 6.50
CA ASN A 181 -3.44 -11.25 6.45
C ASN A 181 -3.12 -11.76 5.04
N LEU A 182 -3.79 -11.22 4.00
CA LEU A 182 -3.51 -11.56 2.61
C LEU A 182 -2.08 -11.18 2.23
N HIS A 183 -1.62 -10.01 2.65
CA HIS A 183 -0.25 -9.55 2.45
C HIS A 183 0.78 -10.51 3.08
N MET A 184 0.59 -10.90 4.34
CA MET A 184 1.47 -11.89 4.99
C MET A 184 1.49 -13.25 4.27
N ILE A 185 0.39 -13.66 3.62
CA ILE A 185 0.35 -14.89 2.80
C ILE A 185 1.16 -14.70 1.51
N GLU A 186 1.10 -13.54 0.88
CA GLU A 186 1.92 -13.19 -0.29
C GLU A 186 3.42 -13.24 0.05
N ASP A 187 3.82 -12.70 1.21
CA ASP A 187 5.20 -12.75 1.70
C ASP A 187 5.68 -14.19 1.95
N ILE A 188 4.83 -15.05 2.56
CA ILE A 188 5.15 -16.48 2.73
C ILE A 188 5.45 -17.14 1.38
N LEU A 189 4.63 -16.87 0.35
CA LEU A 189 4.83 -17.42 -0.98
C LEU A 189 6.13 -16.92 -1.61
N GLY A 190 6.46 -15.64 -1.44
CA GLY A 190 7.74 -15.04 -1.86
C GLY A 190 8.93 -15.77 -1.22
N TRP A 191 8.89 -15.94 0.09
CA TRP A 191 9.94 -16.64 0.84
C TRP A 191 10.08 -18.12 0.48
N ILE A 192 8.99 -18.82 0.17
CA ILE A 192 9.02 -20.18 -0.34
C ILE A 192 9.74 -20.24 -1.69
N ILE A 193 9.50 -19.28 -2.58
CA ILE A 193 10.17 -19.19 -3.89
C ILE A 193 11.67 -18.94 -3.70
N VAL A 194 12.06 -18.01 -2.84
CA VAL A 194 13.48 -17.73 -2.52
C VAL A 194 14.17 -18.96 -1.93
N LEU A 195 13.51 -19.67 -1.01
CA LEU A 195 14.01 -20.89 -0.41
C LEU A 195 14.22 -22.01 -1.43
N ILE A 196 13.25 -22.25 -2.30
CA ILE A 196 13.35 -23.22 -3.41
C ILE A 196 14.50 -22.83 -4.34
N GLY A 197 14.60 -21.56 -4.71
CA GLY A 197 15.69 -21.03 -5.52
C GLY A 197 17.07 -21.28 -4.89
N ALA A 198 17.21 -21.00 -3.59
CA ALA A 198 18.44 -21.22 -2.84
C ALA A 198 18.85 -22.70 -2.78
N ILE A 199 17.88 -23.61 -2.59
CA ILE A 199 18.09 -25.06 -2.61
C ILE A 199 18.57 -25.51 -3.99
N ILE A 200 17.90 -25.07 -5.07
CA ILE A 200 18.30 -25.40 -6.44
C ILE A 200 19.73 -24.91 -6.71
N MET A 201 20.04 -23.67 -6.36
CA MET A 201 21.36 -23.08 -6.55
C MET A 201 22.46 -23.85 -5.78
N LYS A 202 22.16 -24.32 -4.57
CA LYS A 202 23.10 -25.12 -3.78
C LYS A 202 23.48 -26.43 -4.47
N PHE A 203 22.54 -27.07 -5.17
CA PHE A 203 22.79 -28.34 -5.87
C PHE A 203 23.33 -28.16 -7.29
N THR A 204 23.02 -27.06 -7.95
CA THR A 204 23.35 -26.84 -9.38
C THR A 204 24.50 -25.85 -9.59
N ASP A 205 24.83 -25.05 -8.58
CA ASP A 205 25.75 -23.90 -8.63
C ASP A 205 25.41 -22.86 -9.75
N ILE A 206 24.14 -22.83 -10.17
CA ILE A 206 23.65 -21.89 -11.20
C ILE A 206 23.35 -20.54 -10.54
N LYS A 207 24.37 -19.67 -10.46
CA LYS A 207 24.33 -18.36 -9.79
C LYS A 207 23.34 -17.37 -10.43
N LEU A 208 22.88 -17.64 -11.65
CA LEU A 208 21.94 -16.78 -12.38
C LEU A 208 20.51 -16.85 -11.85
N ILE A 209 20.17 -17.87 -11.07
CA ILE A 209 18.80 -18.04 -10.53
C ILE A 209 18.43 -16.87 -9.61
N ASP A 210 19.33 -16.46 -8.70
CA ASP A 210 19.08 -15.34 -7.76
C ASP A 210 18.75 -14.01 -8.49
N PRO A 211 19.58 -13.48 -9.40
CA PRO A 211 19.25 -12.25 -10.10
C PRO A 211 18.04 -12.37 -11.02
N ILE A 212 17.76 -13.56 -11.61
CA ILE A 212 16.55 -13.76 -12.41
C ILE A 212 15.30 -13.69 -11.55
N LEU A 213 15.28 -14.37 -10.41
CA LEU A 213 14.16 -14.28 -9.45
C LEU A 213 13.98 -12.85 -8.97
N SER A 214 15.06 -12.13 -8.64
CA SER A 214 15.01 -10.73 -8.23
C SER A 214 14.37 -9.82 -9.29
N ILE A 215 14.71 -10.01 -10.57
CA ILE A 215 14.11 -9.24 -11.69
C ILE A 215 12.60 -9.56 -11.79
N LEU A 216 12.21 -10.82 -11.69
CA LEU A 216 10.79 -11.22 -11.79
C LEU A 216 9.96 -10.59 -10.68
N VAL A 217 10.44 -10.66 -9.43
CA VAL A 217 9.78 -10.03 -8.27
C VAL A 217 9.74 -8.51 -8.44
N ALA A 218 10.86 -7.87 -8.78
CA ALA A 218 10.92 -6.43 -8.97
C ALA A 218 10.00 -5.93 -10.10
N LEU A 219 9.88 -6.67 -11.21
CA LEU A 219 8.94 -6.34 -12.29
C LEU A 219 7.47 -6.47 -11.83
N PHE A 220 7.16 -7.48 -11.02
CA PHE A 220 5.83 -7.65 -10.44
C PHE A 220 5.47 -6.47 -9.52
N ILE A 221 6.37 -6.09 -8.61
CA ILE A 221 6.21 -4.95 -7.71
C ILE A 221 6.07 -3.65 -8.52
N LEU A 222 6.93 -3.45 -9.52
CA LEU A 222 6.91 -2.26 -10.37
C LEU A 222 5.57 -2.09 -11.11
N LYS A 223 5.06 -3.18 -11.70
CA LYS A 223 3.74 -3.20 -12.36
C LYS A 223 2.61 -2.80 -11.41
N ASN A 224 2.60 -3.35 -10.19
CA ASN A 224 1.58 -3.05 -9.20
C ASN A 224 1.71 -1.60 -8.69
N SER A 225 2.94 -1.12 -8.47
CA SER A 225 3.22 0.25 -8.07
C SER A 225 2.76 1.27 -9.12
N PHE A 226 3.00 1.03 -10.41
CA PHE A 226 2.47 1.90 -11.47
C PHE A 226 0.95 1.91 -11.53
N ARG A 227 0.29 0.76 -11.30
CA ARG A 227 -1.17 0.69 -11.24
C ARG A 227 -1.69 1.52 -10.06
N ASN A 228 -1.07 1.38 -8.89
CA ASN A 228 -1.43 2.16 -7.72
C ASN A 228 -1.21 3.67 -7.94
N LEU A 229 -0.06 4.05 -8.51
CA LEU A 229 0.24 5.45 -8.84
C LEU A 229 -0.83 6.04 -9.75
N LYS A 230 -1.25 5.30 -10.80
CA LYS A 230 -2.32 5.73 -11.69
C LYS A 230 -3.62 5.97 -10.92
N THR A 231 -4.04 5.05 -10.05
CA THR A 231 -5.26 5.19 -9.25
C THR A 231 -5.20 6.43 -8.36
N VAL A 232 -4.06 6.65 -7.70
CA VAL A 232 -3.86 7.81 -6.83
C VAL A 232 -3.85 9.12 -7.64
N MET A 233 -3.21 9.12 -8.82
CA MET A 233 -3.22 10.28 -9.72
C MET A 233 -4.63 10.57 -10.25
N ASP A 234 -5.42 9.56 -10.58
CA ASP A 234 -6.83 9.73 -10.98
C ASP A 234 -7.64 10.45 -9.88
N LEU A 235 -7.38 10.14 -8.60
CA LEU A 235 -8.01 10.84 -7.46
C LEU A 235 -7.55 12.30 -7.33
N PHE A 236 -6.25 12.57 -7.53
CA PHE A 236 -5.73 13.95 -7.52
C PHE A 236 -6.28 14.80 -8.66
N LEU A 237 -6.45 14.21 -9.83
CA LEU A 237 -6.99 14.85 -11.03
C LEU A 237 -8.53 14.95 -11.00
N GLU A 238 -9.16 14.61 -9.89
CA GLU A 238 -10.60 14.69 -9.69
C GLU A 238 -11.40 13.91 -10.75
N LYS A 239 -10.82 12.80 -11.22
CA LYS A 239 -11.49 11.90 -12.16
C LYS A 239 -12.76 11.32 -11.53
N THR A 240 -13.81 11.20 -12.32
CA THR A 240 -15.02 10.49 -11.93
C THR A 240 -14.69 9.07 -11.49
N PRO A 241 -15.20 8.62 -10.32
CA PRO A 241 -15.01 7.25 -9.84
C PRO A 241 -15.46 6.21 -10.90
N ASN A 242 -14.72 5.11 -11.03
CA ASN A 242 -14.99 4.13 -12.10
C ASN A 242 -16.32 3.35 -11.90
N ASP A 243 -16.86 3.35 -10.70
CA ASP A 243 -18.12 2.73 -10.30
C ASP A 243 -19.33 3.65 -10.46
N ILE A 244 -19.14 4.90 -10.90
CA ILE A 244 -20.21 5.87 -11.11
C ILE A 244 -20.32 6.22 -12.59
N SER A 245 -21.46 5.87 -13.20
CA SER A 245 -21.82 6.28 -14.56
C SER A 245 -22.62 7.60 -14.51
N ILE A 246 -22.10 8.65 -15.15
CA ILE A 246 -22.76 9.95 -15.24
C ILE A 246 -24.11 9.83 -15.99
N ASP A 247 -24.15 9.00 -17.05
CA ASP A 247 -25.36 8.83 -17.87
C ASP A 247 -26.46 8.11 -17.08
N GLU A 248 -26.14 7.06 -16.32
CA GLU A 248 -27.10 6.38 -15.45
C GLU A 248 -27.56 7.30 -14.32
N LEU A 249 -26.65 8.07 -13.74
CA LEU A 249 -26.97 9.03 -12.69
C LEU A 249 -27.96 10.08 -13.21
N LYS A 250 -27.69 10.68 -14.37
CA LYS A 250 -28.58 11.64 -15.03
C LYS A 250 -29.95 11.02 -15.26
N LYS A 251 -30.01 9.80 -15.81
CA LYS A 251 -31.26 9.10 -16.07
C LYS A 251 -32.11 8.93 -14.81
N HIS A 252 -31.50 8.38 -13.73
CA HIS A 252 -32.23 8.13 -12.48
C HIS A 252 -32.71 9.42 -11.80
N ILE A 253 -31.95 10.51 -11.91
CA ILE A 253 -32.39 11.79 -11.35
C ILE A 253 -33.54 12.39 -12.20
N CYS A 254 -33.51 12.26 -13.53
CA CYS A 254 -34.61 12.71 -14.39
C CYS A 254 -35.90 11.88 -14.20
N GLU A 255 -35.86 10.67 -13.65
CA GLU A 255 -37.04 9.88 -13.28
C GLU A 255 -37.74 10.40 -12.02
N ILE A 256 -37.13 11.32 -11.27
CA ILE A 256 -37.72 11.93 -10.07
C ILE A 256 -38.82 12.91 -10.51
N LYS A 257 -40.05 12.68 -10.05
CA LYS A 257 -41.21 13.57 -10.37
C LYS A 257 -40.89 15.00 -9.96
N GLY A 258 -40.98 15.91 -10.94
CA GLY A 258 -40.72 17.36 -10.80
C GLY A 258 -39.33 17.76 -11.32
N VAL A 259 -38.46 16.83 -11.72
CA VAL A 259 -37.21 17.09 -12.42
C VAL A 259 -37.49 17.05 -13.95
N VAL A 260 -37.04 18.07 -14.66
CA VAL A 260 -37.21 18.18 -16.13
C VAL A 260 -35.92 17.79 -16.84
N ASP A 261 -34.76 18.27 -16.35
CA ASP A 261 -33.45 17.95 -16.88
C ASP A 261 -32.38 18.10 -15.79
N VAL A 262 -31.22 17.46 -16.02
CA VAL A 262 -30.03 17.58 -15.20
C VAL A 262 -28.83 17.75 -16.12
N HIS A 263 -28.03 18.76 -15.84
CA HIS A 263 -26.81 19.06 -16.59
C HIS A 263 -25.71 19.62 -15.70
N HIS A 264 -24.54 19.94 -16.25
CA HIS A 264 -23.35 20.45 -15.52
C HIS A 264 -23.00 19.56 -14.33
N ILE A 265 -22.98 18.23 -14.56
CA ILE A 265 -22.71 17.24 -13.52
C ILE A 265 -21.22 17.04 -13.39
N HIS A 266 -20.66 17.29 -12.20
CA HIS A 266 -19.31 16.93 -11.83
C HIS A 266 -19.35 15.96 -10.67
N VAL A 267 -18.61 14.86 -10.79
CA VAL A 267 -18.48 13.84 -9.73
C VAL A 267 -17.01 13.53 -9.55
N TRP A 268 -16.55 13.63 -8.33
CA TRP A 268 -15.17 13.29 -7.96
C TRP A 268 -15.11 12.60 -6.61
N SER A 269 -14.00 11.93 -6.31
CA SER A 269 -13.75 11.36 -4.99
C SER A 269 -12.66 12.13 -4.27
N ILE A 270 -12.79 12.27 -2.95
CA ILE A 270 -11.76 12.92 -2.13
C ILE A 270 -10.68 11.91 -1.69
N ASP A 271 -11.06 10.66 -1.42
CA ASP A 271 -10.19 9.64 -0.83
C ASP A 271 -10.37 8.24 -1.44
N GLY A 272 -11.19 8.12 -2.49
CA GLY A 272 -11.56 6.85 -3.12
C GLY A 272 -12.83 6.20 -2.52
N PHE A 273 -13.37 6.73 -1.41
CA PHE A 273 -14.58 6.22 -0.76
C PHE A 273 -15.66 7.30 -0.65
N ASN A 274 -15.25 8.54 -0.38
CA ASN A 274 -16.16 9.66 -0.21
C ASN A 274 -16.30 10.42 -1.54
N ASN A 275 -17.42 10.19 -2.22
CA ASN A 275 -17.71 10.81 -3.50
C ASN A 275 -18.55 12.08 -3.30
N TYR A 276 -18.20 13.09 -4.06
CA TYR A 276 -18.81 14.42 -4.08
C TYR A 276 -19.41 14.71 -5.45
N CYS A 277 -20.43 15.53 -5.47
CA CYS A 277 -21.09 15.90 -6.71
C CYS A 277 -21.52 17.36 -6.68
N THR A 278 -21.44 18.02 -7.84
CA THR A 278 -22.15 19.26 -8.13
C THR A 278 -23.01 19.06 -9.36
N MET A 279 -24.19 19.66 -9.41
CA MET A 279 -25.08 19.56 -10.56
C MET A 279 -26.08 20.70 -10.61
N HIS A 280 -26.53 20.99 -11.81
CA HIS A 280 -27.70 21.85 -12.08
C HIS A 280 -28.91 20.96 -12.39
N VAL A 281 -30.05 21.32 -11.81
CA VAL A 281 -31.30 20.58 -11.93
C VAL A 281 -32.40 21.55 -12.39
N VAL A 282 -32.96 21.29 -13.54
CA VAL A 282 -34.11 22.07 -14.06
C VAL A 282 -35.38 21.53 -13.45
N SER A 283 -36.10 22.39 -12.72
CA SER A 283 -37.36 22.02 -12.06
C SER A 283 -38.25 23.23 -11.85
N ASP A 284 -39.56 23.02 -12.02
CA ASP A 284 -40.58 24.04 -11.63
C ASP A 284 -40.77 24.11 -10.10
N GLU A 285 -40.41 23.05 -9.40
CA GLU A 285 -40.56 22.95 -7.96
C GLU A 285 -39.26 23.32 -7.23
N LYS A 286 -39.06 24.61 -6.92
CA LYS A 286 -37.91 25.09 -6.12
C LYS A 286 -38.08 24.77 -4.64
N ASN A 287 -38.36 23.52 -4.28
CA ASN A 287 -38.65 23.17 -2.91
C ASN A 287 -37.64 22.19 -2.29
N LYS A 288 -37.64 22.12 -0.98
CA LYS A 288 -36.78 21.22 -0.19
C LYS A 288 -37.03 19.76 -0.55
N ILE A 289 -38.26 19.39 -0.87
CA ILE A 289 -38.67 18.01 -1.13
C ILE A 289 -37.94 17.42 -2.34
N ILE A 290 -37.78 18.19 -3.42
CA ILE A 290 -37.02 17.75 -4.61
C ILE A 290 -35.54 17.54 -4.26
N LYS A 291 -34.92 18.50 -3.55
CA LYS A 291 -33.52 18.38 -3.12
C LYS A 291 -33.28 17.14 -2.26
N ASP A 292 -34.23 16.83 -1.37
CA ASP A 292 -34.08 15.65 -0.48
C ASP A 292 -34.23 14.34 -1.29
N LYS A 293 -35.19 14.27 -2.25
CA LYS A 293 -35.31 13.11 -3.16
C LYS A 293 -34.04 12.88 -4.00
N ILE A 294 -33.47 13.96 -4.55
CA ILE A 294 -32.21 13.87 -5.32
C ILE A 294 -31.06 13.39 -4.43
N ARG A 295 -30.97 13.93 -3.21
CA ARG A 295 -29.92 13.47 -2.26
C ARG A 295 -30.05 11.99 -1.91
N ASP A 296 -31.29 11.50 -1.74
CA ASP A 296 -31.52 10.09 -1.43
C ASP A 296 -31.19 9.19 -2.64
N GLU A 297 -31.46 9.64 -3.87
CA GLU A 297 -31.03 8.93 -5.06
C GLU A 297 -29.51 8.89 -5.20
N LEU A 298 -28.84 10.04 -5.03
CA LEU A 298 -27.38 10.15 -5.07
C LEU A 298 -26.67 9.26 -4.05
N LYS A 299 -27.24 9.08 -2.86
CA LYS A 299 -26.71 8.14 -1.85
C LYS A 299 -26.70 6.70 -2.35
N LYS A 300 -27.69 6.27 -3.14
CA LYS A 300 -27.73 4.92 -3.73
C LYS A 300 -26.58 4.71 -4.72
N HIS A 301 -26.11 5.80 -5.35
CA HIS A 301 -24.96 5.83 -6.24
C HIS A 301 -23.63 6.08 -5.49
N GLY A 302 -23.60 5.97 -4.16
CA GLY A 302 -22.38 6.15 -3.37
C GLY A 302 -21.90 7.61 -3.25
N ILE A 303 -22.75 8.60 -3.55
CA ILE A 303 -22.40 10.02 -3.43
C ILE A 303 -22.86 10.52 -2.05
N SER A 304 -21.89 10.94 -1.24
CA SER A 304 -22.11 11.33 0.15
C SER A 304 -22.37 12.84 0.33
N HIS A 305 -21.89 13.66 -0.60
CA HIS A 305 -22.02 15.10 -0.53
C HIS A 305 -22.39 15.68 -1.88
N VAL A 306 -23.38 16.57 -1.92
CA VAL A 306 -23.84 17.19 -3.17
C VAL A 306 -24.20 18.66 -2.97
N THR A 307 -23.79 19.47 -3.95
CA THR A 307 -24.30 20.84 -4.15
C THR A 307 -25.22 20.81 -5.34
N ILE A 308 -26.48 21.26 -5.15
CA ILE A 308 -27.53 21.26 -6.18
C ILE A 308 -27.96 22.70 -6.42
N GLU A 309 -27.75 23.17 -7.63
CA GLU A 309 -28.36 24.40 -8.13
C GLU A 309 -29.66 24.05 -8.82
N ILE A 310 -30.76 24.72 -8.45
CA ILE A 310 -32.05 24.50 -9.08
C ILE A 310 -32.36 25.69 -9.99
N GLU A 311 -32.56 25.37 -11.26
CA GLU A 311 -32.91 26.32 -12.32
C GLU A 311 -34.39 26.17 -12.71
N GLY A 312 -35.02 27.27 -13.04
CA GLY A 312 -36.37 27.27 -13.59
C GLY A 312 -36.40 26.81 -15.05
N ILE A 313 -37.56 26.30 -15.55
CA ILE A 313 -37.68 25.79 -16.93
C ILE A 313 -37.32 26.86 -17.99
N ASN A 314 -37.55 28.15 -17.69
CA ASN A 314 -37.24 29.26 -18.59
C ASN A 314 -35.95 29.99 -18.24
N GLU A 315 -35.18 29.48 -17.28
CA GLU A 315 -33.91 30.05 -16.85
C GLU A 315 -32.80 29.58 -17.79
N LYS A 316 -32.04 30.54 -18.36
CA LYS A 316 -30.88 30.17 -19.18
C LYS A 316 -29.72 29.82 -18.28
N CYS A 317 -29.27 28.59 -18.36
CA CYS A 317 -27.97 28.22 -17.76
C CYS A 317 -26.83 28.90 -18.55
N TYR A 318 -26.04 29.71 -17.87
CA TYR A 318 -24.87 30.35 -18.48
C TYR A 318 -23.72 29.35 -18.69
N ASP A 319 -23.72 28.23 -17.98
CA ASP A 319 -22.65 27.24 -17.94
C ASP A 319 -23.14 25.81 -18.20
N GLU A 320 -23.86 25.59 -19.32
CA GLU A 320 -24.30 24.24 -19.73
C GLU A 320 -23.14 23.23 -19.82
N LYS A 321 -21.96 23.72 -20.20
CA LYS A 321 -20.70 22.97 -20.23
C LYS A 321 -19.61 23.80 -19.60
N CYS A 322 -18.83 23.19 -18.73
CA CYS A 322 -17.68 23.81 -18.12
C CYS A 322 -16.72 24.33 -19.22
N LYS A 323 -16.63 25.64 -19.40
CA LYS A 323 -15.70 26.27 -20.32
C LYS A 323 -14.40 26.53 -19.57
N ILE A 324 -13.38 25.67 -19.80
CA ILE A 324 -12.03 25.95 -19.34
C ILE A 324 -11.41 26.91 -20.34
N ASP A 325 -11.46 28.21 -20.06
CA ASP A 325 -10.68 29.20 -20.82
C ASP A 325 -9.20 28.96 -20.52
N ALA A 326 -8.50 28.38 -21.49
CA ALA A 326 -7.04 28.19 -21.43
C ALA A 326 -6.26 29.54 -21.47
N ASN A 327 -6.94 30.66 -21.67
CA ASN A 327 -6.36 32.00 -21.61
C ASN A 327 -6.32 32.47 -20.17
N HIS A 328 -5.10 32.56 -19.62
CA HIS A 328 -4.82 33.04 -18.29
C HIS A 328 -5.60 34.31 -17.95
N VAL A 329 -6.52 34.22 -16.99
CA VAL A 329 -7.08 35.37 -16.32
C VAL A 329 -5.92 36.09 -15.62
N LYS A 330 -5.51 37.27 -16.11
CA LYS A 330 -4.60 38.17 -15.37
C LYS A 330 -5.32 38.56 -14.09
N ILE A 331 -4.95 37.94 -12.99
CA ILE A 331 -5.45 38.33 -11.66
C ILE A 331 -4.83 39.72 -11.36
N HIS A 332 -5.65 40.74 -11.48
CA HIS A 332 -5.29 42.05 -10.94
C HIS A 332 -5.33 41.95 -9.43
N HIS A 333 -4.14 41.95 -8.79
CA HIS A 333 -4.02 42.16 -7.37
C HIS A 333 -4.39 43.61 -7.06
N HIS A 334 -5.58 43.82 -6.54
CA HIS A 334 -5.88 45.08 -5.81
C HIS A 334 -5.25 44.99 -4.42
N HIS A 335 -4.18 45.71 -4.23
CA HIS A 335 -3.67 46.00 -2.89
C HIS A 335 -4.62 47.02 -2.24
N HIS A 336 -5.22 46.62 -1.13
CA HIS A 336 -5.76 47.52 -0.11
C HIS A 336 -5.01 47.34 1.18
#